data_b7e224d13a515b6e292d9c3529e869d8
#
_entry.id   b7e224d13a515b6e292d9c3529e869d8
#
_cell.length_a   1.000
_cell.length_b   1.000
_cell.length_c   1.000
_cell.angle_alpha   90.00
_cell.angle_beta   90.00
_cell.angle_gamma   90.00
#
_symmetry.space_group_name_H-M   'P 1'
#
loop_
_entity.id
_entity.type
_entity.pdbx_description
1 polymer ?
#
loop_
_entity_poly.entity_id
_entity_poly.type
_entity_poly.pdbx_seq_one_letter_code
_entity_poly.pdbx_strand_id
1 'polypeptide(L)'
;MSLPVLLAVGVVGGLGAIARFLLDGAVARRAGRAFPYGTLAVNLLGAFVLGILVGAALDGDAYRVAALGFIGAFTTFSTWALESHRLGEDGRLGLGAANFAVSLVLGVALAWAGRELGLLL
;
A
#
# COMPACT_ATOMS: atom_id res chain seq x y z
N MET A 1 21.64 -9.74 4.24
CA MET A 1 21.44 -8.94 3.02
C MET A 1 22.77 -8.30 2.65
N SER A 2 23.20 -8.44 1.39
CA SER A 2 24.45 -7.84 0.92
C SER A 2 24.32 -6.32 0.80
N LEU A 3 25.45 -5.59 0.81
CA LEU A 3 25.44 -4.14 0.65
C LEU A 3 24.78 -3.67 -0.67
N PRO A 4 25.07 -4.27 -1.83
CA PRO A 4 24.38 -3.91 -3.07
C PRO A 4 22.86 -4.07 -2.99
N VAL A 5 22.37 -5.14 -2.37
CA VAL A 5 20.91 -5.36 -2.18
C VAL A 5 20.32 -4.31 -1.24
N LEU A 6 21.02 -3.97 -0.16
CA LEU A 6 20.59 -2.94 0.78
C LEU A 6 20.48 -1.58 0.09
N LEU A 7 21.45 -1.22 -0.75
CA LEU A 7 21.41 0.01 -1.55
C LEU A 7 20.26 -0.01 -2.54
N ALA A 8 20.02 -1.15 -3.21
CA ALA A 8 18.90 -1.32 -4.13
C ALA A 8 17.55 -1.15 -3.41
N VAL A 9 17.40 -1.75 -2.23
CA VAL A 9 16.20 -1.57 -1.39
C VAL A 9 15.99 -0.10 -1.05
N GLY A 10 17.05 0.62 -0.70
CA GLY A 10 16.97 2.05 -0.38
C GLY A 10 16.55 2.91 -1.58
N VAL A 11 17.19 2.72 -2.73
CA VAL A 11 16.86 3.46 -3.96
C VAL A 11 15.45 3.15 -4.44
N VAL A 12 15.10 1.88 -4.54
CA VAL A 12 13.78 1.43 -4.98
C VAL A 12 12.70 1.83 -3.97
N GLY A 13 13.03 1.84 -2.68
CA GLY A 13 12.16 2.38 -1.63
C GLY A 13 11.88 3.87 -1.82
N GLY A 14 12.88 4.67 -2.17
CA GLY A 14 12.69 6.07 -2.54
C GLY A 14 11.73 6.24 -3.71
N LEU A 15 11.87 5.43 -4.76
CA LEU A 15 10.94 5.42 -5.88
C LEU A 15 9.51 5.02 -5.44
N GLY A 16 9.38 4.04 -4.56
CA GLY A 16 8.08 3.64 -3.99
C GLY A 16 7.42 4.78 -3.22
N ALA A 17 8.18 5.52 -2.43
CA ALA A 17 7.67 6.68 -1.70
C ALA A 17 7.21 7.81 -2.63
N ILE A 18 7.95 8.08 -3.70
CA ILE A 18 7.56 9.06 -4.73
C ILE A 18 6.29 8.60 -5.44
N ALA A 19 6.21 7.32 -5.84
CA ALA A 19 5.03 6.77 -6.48
C ALA A 19 3.78 6.89 -5.58
N ARG A 20 3.93 6.62 -4.27
CA ARG A 20 2.86 6.81 -3.30
C ARG A 20 2.37 8.26 -3.28
N PHE A 21 3.28 9.21 -3.17
CA PHE A 21 2.94 10.63 -3.13
C PHE A 21 2.19 11.06 -4.39
N LEU A 22 2.65 10.63 -5.56
CA LEU A 22 2.02 10.98 -6.84
C LEU A 22 0.64 10.34 -6.99
N LEU A 23 0.48 9.07 -6.65
CA LEU A 23 -0.81 8.38 -6.76
C LEU A 23 -1.82 8.93 -5.75
N ASP A 24 -1.41 9.10 -4.49
CA ASP A 24 -2.27 9.71 -3.46
C ASP A 24 -2.76 11.09 -3.92
N GLY A 25 -1.87 11.94 -4.39
CA GLY A 25 -2.22 13.27 -4.90
C GLY A 25 -3.15 13.21 -6.11
N ALA A 26 -2.91 12.32 -7.07
CA ALA A 26 -3.76 12.15 -8.25
C ALA A 26 -5.17 11.72 -7.90
N VAL A 27 -5.32 10.76 -6.98
CA VAL A 27 -6.62 10.29 -6.52
C VAL A 27 -7.34 11.41 -5.74
N ALA A 28 -6.64 12.09 -4.83
CA ALA A 28 -7.22 13.18 -4.05
C ALA A 28 -7.71 14.34 -4.90
N ARG A 29 -7.01 14.66 -5.98
CA ARG A 29 -7.46 15.71 -6.94
C ARG A 29 -8.78 15.36 -7.63
N ARG A 30 -9.04 14.07 -7.86
CA ARG A 30 -10.27 13.61 -8.53
C ARG A 30 -11.41 13.28 -7.55
N ALA A 31 -11.09 12.61 -6.45
CA ALA A 31 -12.08 12.12 -5.48
C ALA A 31 -12.34 13.09 -4.32
N GLY A 32 -11.51 14.13 -4.16
CA GLY A 32 -11.57 15.03 -3.01
C GLY A 32 -10.88 14.45 -1.79
N ARG A 33 -10.96 15.20 -0.67
CA ARG A 33 -10.28 14.85 0.59
C ARG A 33 -11.23 14.62 1.77
N ALA A 34 -12.55 14.57 1.51
CA ALA A 34 -13.53 14.29 2.56
C ALA A 34 -13.38 12.89 3.15
N PHE A 35 -12.94 11.94 2.30
CA PHE A 35 -12.51 10.60 2.69
C PHE A 35 -11.11 10.34 2.11
N PRO A 36 -10.23 9.58 2.80
CA PRO A 36 -8.85 9.37 2.35
C PRO A 36 -8.74 8.32 1.23
N TYR A 37 -9.33 8.60 0.08
CA TYR A 37 -9.32 7.70 -1.07
C TYR A 37 -7.91 7.45 -1.62
N GLY A 38 -7.02 8.45 -1.54
CA GLY A 38 -5.64 8.31 -2.01
C GLY A 38 -4.87 7.27 -1.21
N THR A 39 -4.91 7.35 0.11
CA THR A 39 -4.28 6.36 1.00
C THR A 39 -4.90 4.99 0.81
N LEU A 40 -6.23 4.92 0.68
CA LEU A 40 -6.92 3.66 0.39
C LEU A 40 -6.39 3.05 -0.92
N ALA A 41 -6.32 3.84 -1.98
CA ALA A 41 -5.85 3.37 -3.29
C ALA A 41 -4.42 2.83 -3.25
N VAL A 42 -3.47 3.54 -2.63
CA VAL A 42 -2.08 3.09 -2.55
C VAL A 42 -1.96 1.81 -1.73
N ASN A 43 -2.67 1.71 -0.62
CA ASN A 43 -2.60 0.52 0.23
C ASN A 43 -3.26 -0.70 -0.42
N LEU A 44 -4.40 -0.53 -1.08
CA LEU A 44 -5.08 -1.61 -1.80
C LEU A 44 -4.25 -2.10 -3.00
N LEU A 45 -3.70 -1.17 -3.78
CA LEU A 45 -2.83 -1.54 -4.90
C LEU A 45 -1.57 -2.25 -4.40
N GLY A 46 -0.95 -1.74 -3.35
CA GLY A 46 0.23 -2.39 -2.74
C GLY A 46 -0.07 -3.79 -2.22
N ALA A 47 -1.20 -3.98 -1.55
CA ALA A 47 -1.62 -5.30 -1.06
C ALA A 47 -1.84 -6.28 -2.22
N PHE A 48 -2.48 -5.84 -3.30
CA PHE A 48 -2.71 -6.65 -4.49
C PHE A 48 -1.40 -7.07 -5.16
N VAL A 49 -0.50 -6.12 -5.40
CA VAL A 49 0.81 -6.40 -6.01
C VAL A 49 1.66 -7.31 -5.13
N LEU A 50 1.67 -7.07 -3.82
CA LEU A 50 2.37 -7.95 -2.89
C LEU A 50 1.83 -9.39 -2.97
N GLY A 51 0.52 -9.53 -3.04
CA GLY A 51 -0.12 -10.83 -3.25
C GLY A 51 0.40 -11.51 -4.51
N ILE A 52 0.46 -10.79 -5.64
CA ILE A 52 1.00 -11.33 -6.90
C ILE A 52 2.44 -11.82 -6.72
N LEU A 53 3.30 -11.03 -6.10
CA LEU A 53 4.70 -11.42 -5.89
C LEU A 53 4.81 -12.70 -5.05
N VAL A 54 4.00 -12.83 -4.03
CA VAL A 54 3.94 -14.04 -3.18
C VAL A 54 3.41 -15.23 -3.97
N GLY A 55 2.32 -15.06 -4.69
CA GLY A 55 1.72 -16.13 -5.49
C GLY A 55 2.63 -16.62 -6.61
N ALA A 56 3.36 -15.71 -7.24
CA ALA A 56 4.35 -16.03 -8.27
C ALA A 56 5.65 -16.64 -7.71
N ALA A 57 5.72 -16.84 -6.40
CA ALA A 57 6.88 -17.38 -5.68
C ALA A 57 8.16 -16.56 -5.91
N LEU A 58 8.02 -15.26 -6.05
CA LEU A 58 9.20 -14.40 -6.09
C LEU A 58 9.95 -14.49 -4.76
N ASP A 59 11.24 -14.75 -4.82
CA ASP A 59 12.05 -14.96 -3.62
C ASP A 59 13.39 -14.22 -3.68
N GLY A 60 14.23 -14.47 -2.68
CA GLY A 60 15.60 -13.97 -2.63
C GLY A 60 15.71 -12.45 -2.69
N ASP A 61 16.71 -11.95 -3.39
CA ASP A 61 17.01 -10.52 -3.47
C ASP A 61 15.97 -9.77 -4.32
N ALA A 62 15.41 -10.42 -5.34
CA ALA A 62 14.32 -9.82 -6.13
C ALA A 62 13.10 -9.52 -5.26
N TYR A 63 12.70 -10.45 -4.39
CA TYR A 63 11.62 -10.21 -3.43
C TYR A 63 11.95 -9.08 -2.46
N ARG A 64 13.18 -9.08 -1.92
CA ARG A 64 13.61 -8.03 -0.99
C ARG A 64 13.52 -6.64 -1.61
N VAL A 65 14.01 -6.48 -2.84
CA VAL A 65 13.99 -5.19 -3.53
C VAL A 65 12.55 -4.78 -3.89
N ALA A 66 11.76 -5.70 -4.45
CA ALA A 66 10.40 -5.39 -4.89
C ALA A 66 9.44 -5.22 -3.69
N ALA A 67 9.40 -6.18 -2.77
CA ALA A 67 8.44 -6.17 -1.66
C ALA A 67 8.88 -5.25 -0.53
N LEU A 68 10.08 -5.45 0.03
CA LEU A 68 10.54 -4.61 1.15
C LEU A 68 10.92 -3.20 0.67
N GLY A 69 11.56 -3.09 -0.50
CA GLY A 69 11.94 -1.79 -1.05
C GLY A 69 10.72 -1.03 -1.56
N PHE A 70 10.19 -1.44 -2.71
CA PHE A 70 9.14 -0.67 -3.38
C PHE A 70 7.81 -0.71 -2.61
N ILE A 71 7.23 -1.89 -2.41
CA ILE A 71 5.90 -2.02 -1.80
C ILE A 71 5.91 -1.50 -0.36
N GLY A 72 6.98 -1.78 0.40
CA GLY A 72 7.11 -1.30 1.78
C GLY A 72 7.10 0.22 1.91
N ALA A 73 7.68 0.94 0.95
CA ALA A 73 7.66 2.40 0.93
C ALA A 73 6.44 2.99 0.20
N PHE A 74 5.84 2.23 -0.72
CA PHE A 74 4.65 2.63 -1.45
C PHE A 74 3.39 2.59 -0.59
N THR A 75 3.25 1.63 0.32
CA THR A 75 2.14 1.51 1.25
C THR A 75 2.40 2.28 2.54
N THR A 76 1.36 2.56 3.32
CA THR A 76 1.50 3.27 4.58
C THR A 76 0.47 2.82 5.61
N PHE A 77 0.95 2.44 6.78
CA PHE A 77 0.10 2.21 7.96
C PHE A 77 -0.16 3.52 8.72
N SER A 78 0.87 4.31 8.93
CA SER A 78 0.79 5.51 9.77
C SER A 78 -0.18 6.56 9.21
N THR A 79 -0.16 6.80 7.91
CA THR A 79 -1.09 7.75 7.28
C THR A 79 -2.53 7.26 7.38
N TRP A 80 -2.76 5.99 7.12
CA TRP A 80 -4.08 5.37 7.26
C TRP A 80 -4.62 5.48 8.69
N ALA A 81 -3.81 5.15 9.69
CA ALA A 81 -4.18 5.25 11.09
C ALA A 81 -4.48 6.70 11.49
N LEU A 82 -3.61 7.64 11.08
CA LEU A 82 -3.77 9.06 11.39
C LEU A 82 -5.02 9.65 10.74
N GLU A 83 -5.29 9.34 9.50
CA GLU A 83 -6.47 9.83 8.78
C GLU A 83 -7.77 9.27 9.39
N SER A 84 -7.77 8.00 9.78
CA SER A 84 -8.91 7.39 10.49
C SER A 84 -9.15 8.08 11.83
N HIS A 85 -8.09 8.38 12.57
CA HIS A 85 -8.16 9.08 13.85
C HIS A 85 -8.68 10.52 13.67
N ARG A 86 -8.18 11.25 12.68
CA ARG A 86 -8.63 12.62 12.37
C ARG A 86 -10.10 12.68 11.99
N LEU A 87 -10.61 11.72 11.23
CA LEU A 87 -12.04 11.64 10.93
C LEU A 87 -12.89 11.49 12.21
N GLY A 88 -12.40 10.69 13.17
CA GLY A 88 -13.05 10.55 14.46
C GLY A 88 -13.03 11.85 15.28
N GLU A 89 -11.87 12.54 15.33
CA GLU A 89 -11.73 13.83 16.01
C GLU A 89 -12.64 14.91 15.43
N ASP A 90 -12.84 14.91 14.12
CA ASP A 90 -13.68 15.87 13.40
C ASP A 90 -15.19 15.56 13.54
N GLY A 91 -15.58 14.66 14.42
CA GLY A 91 -16.96 14.25 14.61
C GLY A 91 -17.48 13.29 13.52
N ARG A 92 -16.61 12.74 12.70
CA ARG A 92 -16.92 11.79 11.61
C ARG A 92 -16.51 10.37 11.99
N LEU A 93 -16.90 9.93 13.16
CA LEU A 93 -16.53 8.63 13.70
C LEU A 93 -16.92 7.47 12.77
N GLY A 94 -18.08 7.56 12.13
CA GLY A 94 -18.54 6.56 11.16
C GLY A 94 -17.59 6.43 9.95
N LEU A 95 -17.12 7.56 9.41
CA LEU A 95 -16.13 7.56 8.31
C LEU A 95 -14.76 7.06 8.76
N GLY A 96 -14.34 7.41 9.97
CA GLY A 96 -13.08 6.89 10.54
C GLY A 96 -13.13 5.37 10.71
N ALA A 97 -14.22 4.85 11.27
CA ALA A 97 -14.44 3.42 11.42
C ALA A 97 -14.54 2.72 10.05
N ALA A 98 -15.22 3.34 9.07
CA ALA A 98 -15.33 2.82 7.71
C ALA A 98 -13.96 2.76 7.03
N ASN A 99 -13.14 3.80 7.13
CA ASN A 99 -11.80 3.80 6.57
C ASN A 99 -10.95 2.67 7.15
N PHE A 100 -11.04 2.48 8.46
CA PHE A 100 -10.32 1.41 9.14
C PHE A 100 -10.78 0.02 8.65
N ALA A 101 -12.09 -0.23 8.69
CA ALA A 101 -12.65 -1.54 8.35
C ALA A 101 -12.55 -1.86 6.85
N VAL A 102 -12.88 -0.91 5.97
CA VAL A 102 -12.82 -1.10 4.52
C VAL A 102 -11.39 -1.38 4.06
N SER A 103 -10.42 -0.65 4.59
CA SER A 103 -9.00 -0.86 4.25
C SER A 103 -8.55 -2.27 4.64
N LEU A 104 -8.92 -2.77 5.82
CA LEU A 104 -8.58 -4.12 6.25
C LEU A 104 -9.24 -5.19 5.38
N VAL A 105 -10.56 -5.10 5.22
CA VAL A 105 -11.34 -6.11 4.48
C VAL A 105 -10.92 -6.16 3.01
N LEU A 106 -10.89 -5.02 2.34
CA LEU A 106 -10.49 -4.97 0.93
C LEU A 106 -9.00 -5.26 0.75
N GLY A 107 -8.15 -4.84 1.69
CA GLY A 107 -6.72 -5.13 1.65
C GLY A 107 -6.45 -6.63 1.69
N VAL A 108 -7.08 -7.35 2.61
CA VAL A 108 -6.97 -8.81 2.71
C VAL A 108 -7.53 -9.48 1.46
N ALA A 109 -8.70 -9.05 0.99
CA ALA A 109 -9.33 -9.60 -0.20
C ALA A 109 -8.46 -9.42 -1.45
N LEU A 110 -7.86 -8.22 -1.63
CA LEU A 110 -6.98 -7.95 -2.77
C LEU A 110 -5.63 -8.66 -2.66
N ALA A 111 -5.07 -8.79 -1.47
CA ALA A 111 -3.87 -9.59 -1.25
C ALA A 111 -4.11 -11.05 -1.64
N TRP A 112 -5.25 -11.60 -1.24
CA TRP A 112 -5.64 -12.95 -1.64
C TRP A 112 -5.87 -13.07 -3.15
N ALA A 113 -6.63 -12.15 -3.75
CA ALA A 113 -6.86 -12.14 -5.19
C ALA A 113 -5.55 -12.01 -5.98
N GLY A 114 -4.64 -11.15 -5.53
CA GLY A 114 -3.31 -11.01 -6.12
C GLY A 114 -2.51 -12.31 -6.03
N ARG A 115 -2.55 -12.99 -4.87
CA ARG A 115 -1.89 -14.29 -4.70
C ARG A 115 -2.43 -15.33 -5.69
N GLU A 116 -3.76 -15.43 -5.83
CA GLU A 116 -4.36 -16.37 -6.78
C GLU A 116 -3.94 -16.05 -8.22
N LEU A 117 -3.90 -14.77 -8.59
CA LEU A 117 -3.37 -14.36 -9.90
C LEU A 117 -1.90 -14.73 -10.05
N GLY A 118 -1.08 -14.48 -9.04
CA GLY A 118 0.34 -14.82 -9.04
C GLY A 118 0.62 -16.31 -9.20
N LEU A 119 -0.24 -17.16 -8.66
CA LEU A 119 -0.14 -18.62 -8.83
C LEU A 119 -0.30 -19.08 -10.29
N LEU A 120 -0.89 -18.24 -11.13
CA LEU A 120 -1.04 -18.52 -12.57
C LEU A 120 0.19 -18.13 -13.40
N LEU A 121 1.12 -17.43 -12.82
CA LEU A 121 2.36 -16.97 -13.47
C LEU A 121 3.52 -17.94 -13.22
#